data_c8e1f1a80a6c2a5e6b002209b4971572
#
_entry.id   c8e1f1a80a6c2a5e6b002209b4971572
#
_cell.length_a   1.000
_cell.length_b   1.000
_cell.length_c   1.000
_cell.angle_alpha   90.00
_cell.angle_beta   90.00
_cell.angle_gamma   90.00
#
_symmetry.space_group_name_H-M   'P 1'
#
loop_
_entity.id
_entity.type
_entity.pdbx_description
1 polymer ?
#
loop_
_entity_poly.entity_id
_entity_poly.type
_entity_poly.pdbx_seq_one_letter_code
_entity_poly.pdbx_strand_id
1 'polypeptide(L)'
;MRCIFRRLTAAGAGRRWTAPALQDPCVFIPRVSGAAVPHLYSTGAWYRMDLPGPSPRERGSQERRGERTSILKSPGFPEVGGLSREGLTELLQRSLVYRAGPLVALNKPPGLPITGDELSLSTVLPDLQGALSLSGELHVVKTAARDQSGLVLLSTCHHTTNHLEDNFRKARRQKTPTATYWAVTVGTPDPPEGEIDVPLKLQTIGALQLVVPDLSPSRGSVTRREVKRTRTRYRVLDSGAGCSLLQLQPLSTFQSQLQVHLSVKLSPVLGDHVYSPRVGRVLGVPISLPVETALPRTQVLQEALLRRMRLTQQQMHRMPLHLHLLQLHLPALGKGRKETAVTAPPLEYFLRTLSLLGLTPPEGRG
;
A
#
# COMPACT_ATOMS: atom_id res chain seq x y z
N MET A 1 -43.35 -29.64 -45.29
CA MET A 1 -44.14 -28.61 -46.01
C MET A 1 -43.42 -27.30 -45.76
N ARG A 2 -42.63 -26.87 -46.69
CA ARG A 2 -42.78 -25.80 -47.71
C ARG A 2 -43.19 -24.48 -47.07
N CYS A 3 -42.24 -23.56 -47.02
CA CYS A 3 -42.08 -22.30 -47.82
C CYS A 3 -42.76 -21.10 -47.11
N ILE A 4 -42.23 -19.91 -47.06
CA ILE A 4 -41.81 -19.02 -48.16
C ILE A 4 -40.96 -17.85 -47.61
N PHE A 5 -39.93 -17.51 -48.39
CA PHE A 5 -39.11 -16.28 -48.38
C PHE A 5 -39.94 -15.00 -48.52
N ARG A 6 -39.46 -13.90 -47.90
CA ARG A 6 -39.44 -12.58 -48.56
C ARG A 6 -38.27 -11.73 -48.07
N ARG A 7 -37.41 -11.41 -49.03
CA ARG A 7 -36.42 -10.32 -48.99
C ARG A 7 -37.13 -8.98 -49.08
N LEU A 8 -36.61 -8.00 -48.40
CA LEU A 8 -36.64 -6.61 -48.84
C LEU A 8 -35.32 -5.94 -48.50
N THR A 9 -34.66 -5.48 -49.51
CA THR A 9 -33.48 -4.64 -49.59
C THR A 9 -33.89 -3.19 -49.41
N ALA A 10 -33.15 -2.42 -48.64
CA ALA A 10 -32.84 -1.02 -48.98
C ALA A 10 -31.74 -0.44 -48.07
N ALA A 11 -30.84 0.20 -48.72
CA ALA A 11 -29.63 0.90 -48.37
C ALA A 11 -29.80 2.06 -47.38
N GLY A 12 -28.71 2.39 -46.67
CA GLY A 12 -28.57 3.74 -46.16
C GLY A 12 -27.55 3.88 -45.02
N ALA A 13 -26.38 4.40 -45.37
CA ALA A 13 -25.51 5.26 -44.59
C ALA A 13 -24.82 4.71 -43.34
N GLY A 14 -23.53 4.51 -43.50
CA GLY A 14 -22.56 4.24 -42.46
C GLY A 14 -22.43 5.34 -41.39
N ARG A 15 -22.44 4.89 -40.15
CA ARG A 15 -21.73 5.59 -39.10
C ARG A 15 -20.87 4.55 -38.40
N ARG A 16 -19.55 4.70 -38.53
CA ARG A 16 -18.59 3.97 -37.73
C ARG A 16 -18.74 4.43 -36.29
N TRP A 17 -19.22 3.56 -35.44
CA TRP A 17 -19.10 3.73 -34.00
C TRP A 17 -17.68 3.28 -33.61
N THR A 18 -16.80 4.24 -33.42
CA THR A 18 -15.55 4.01 -32.69
C THR A 18 -15.91 3.81 -31.23
N ALA A 19 -15.74 2.61 -30.71
CA ALA A 19 -15.87 2.33 -29.30
C ALA A 19 -14.83 3.14 -28.52
N PRO A 20 -15.21 3.84 -27.44
CA PRO A 20 -14.25 4.52 -26.59
C PRO A 20 -13.36 3.48 -25.91
N ALA A 21 -12.05 3.71 -25.95
CA ALA A 21 -11.04 2.93 -25.25
C ALA A 21 -11.39 2.85 -23.78
N LEU A 22 -11.57 1.63 -23.27
CA LEU A 22 -11.74 1.34 -21.86
C LEU A 22 -10.46 1.72 -21.12
N GLN A 23 -10.49 2.83 -20.40
CA GLN A 23 -9.45 3.20 -19.45
C GLN A 23 -9.41 2.17 -18.33
N ASP A 24 -8.24 1.59 -18.10
CA ASP A 24 -7.99 0.60 -17.05
C ASP A 24 -8.07 1.20 -15.65
N PRO A 25 -8.60 0.46 -14.67
CA PRO A 25 -8.76 0.89 -13.29
C PRO A 25 -7.48 0.69 -12.46
N CYS A 26 -6.36 1.25 -12.89
CA CYS A 26 -5.16 1.31 -12.04
C CYS A 26 -5.13 2.53 -11.13
N VAL A 27 -6.01 3.50 -11.39
CA VAL A 27 -6.28 4.64 -10.49
C VAL A 27 -7.76 4.95 -10.64
N PHE A 28 -8.61 4.27 -9.91
CA PHE A 28 -10.00 4.64 -9.83
C PHE A 28 -10.13 5.73 -8.76
N ILE A 29 -10.10 6.98 -9.20
CA ILE A 29 -10.63 8.11 -8.44
C ILE A 29 -12.05 8.30 -8.98
N PRO A 30 -13.11 8.07 -8.19
CA PRO A 30 -14.44 8.48 -8.61
C PRO A 30 -14.45 10.01 -8.67
N ARG A 31 -14.63 10.58 -9.86
CA ARG A 31 -15.12 11.96 -9.98
C ARG A 31 -16.56 11.96 -9.47
N VAL A 32 -16.73 12.32 -8.21
CA VAL A 32 -18.03 12.69 -7.67
C VAL A 32 -18.11 14.20 -7.79
N SER A 33 -18.99 14.66 -8.67
CA SER A 33 -19.42 16.04 -8.74
C SER A 33 -20.09 16.45 -7.42
N GLY A 34 -19.52 17.41 -6.73
CA GLY A 34 -20.18 18.38 -5.88
C GLY A 34 -20.97 17.87 -4.67
N ALA A 35 -20.38 17.09 -3.78
CA ALA A 35 -20.79 17.03 -2.38
C ALA A 35 -19.53 16.76 -1.56
N ALA A 36 -19.22 17.63 -0.61
CA ALA A 36 -18.10 17.49 0.30
C ALA A 36 -18.29 16.23 1.15
N VAL A 37 -17.65 15.15 0.77
CA VAL A 37 -17.51 13.98 1.62
C VAL A 37 -16.38 14.29 2.60
N PRO A 38 -16.58 14.20 3.92
CA PRO A 38 -15.50 14.45 4.87
C PRO A 38 -14.40 13.44 4.61
N HIS A 39 -13.22 13.93 4.21
CA HIS A 39 -12.01 13.14 4.04
C HIS A 39 -11.51 12.62 5.40
N LEU A 40 -12.02 11.49 5.86
CA LEU A 40 -11.51 10.78 7.05
C LEU A 40 -10.10 10.21 6.87
N TYR A 41 -9.44 10.49 5.75
CA TYR A 41 -8.04 10.14 5.48
C TYR A 41 -7.09 11.35 5.53
N SER A 42 -7.54 12.51 6.01
CA SER A 42 -6.67 13.61 6.36
C SER A 42 -5.98 13.26 7.69
N THR A 43 -4.76 12.78 7.65
CA THR A 43 -3.89 12.54 8.81
C THR A 43 -3.71 13.80 9.68
N GLY A 44 -4.05 14.98 9.19
CA GLY A 44 -3.98 16.23 9.94
C GLY A 44 -5.01 16.36 11.08
N ALA A 45 -6.17 15.69 11.02
CA ALA A 45 -7.20 15.80 12.05
C ALA A 45 -6.97 14.96 13.31
N TRP A 46 -6.08 13.94 13.23
CA TRP A 46 -5.78 13.07 14.36
C TRP A 46 -4.63 13.56 15.25
N TYR A 47 -3.91 14.62 14.84
CA TYR A 47 -2.71 15.10 15.49
C TYR A 47 -2.88 16.38 16.33
N ARG A 48 -4.07 16.96 16.39
CA ARG A 48 -4.34 18.13 17.25
C ARG A 48 -5.29 17.78 18.39
N MET A 49 -4.74 17.21 19.45
CA MET A 49 -5.22 17.41 20.81
C MET A 49 -4.01 17.87 21.63
N ASP A 50 -3.92 19.18 21.80
CA ASP A 50 -2.97 19.80 22.72
C ASP A 50 -3.35 19.41 24.14
N LEU A 51 -2.50 18.60 24.79
CA LEU A 51 -2.49 18.44 26.24
C LEU A 51 -1.31 19.24 26.79
N PRO A 52 -1.48 19.99 27.90
CA PRO A 52 -0.46 20.86 28.44
C PRO A 52 0.76 20.07 28.89
N GLY A 53 1.96 20.53 28.48
CA GLY A 53 3.23 19.95 28.86
C GLY A 53 3.58 20.21 30.34
N PRO A 54 4.31 19.32 31.00
CA PRO A 54 4.89 19.56 32.32
C PRO A 54 6.08 20.52 32.24
N SER A 55 6.20 21.36 33.25
CA SER A 55 7.19 22.40 33.44
C SER A 55 8.63 21.86 33.62
N PRO A 56 9.66 22.69 33.39
CA PRO A 56 11.05 22.25 33.41
C PRO A 56 11.67 22.36 34.79
N ARG A 57 12.11 21.24 35.35
CA ARG A 57 13.18 21.09 36.40
C ARG A 57 13.49 19.60 36.48
N GLU A 58 14.69 19.17 36.22
CA GLU A 58 15.93 19.12 36.93
C GLU A 58 17.01 18.41 36.05
N ARG A 59 18.19 19.02 35.98
CA ARG A 59 19.39 18.42 35.44
C ARG A 59 20.05 17.55 36.52
N GLY A 60 20.20 16.26 36.23
CA GLY A 60 21.04 15.34 36.93
C GLY A 60 21.84 14.51 35.93
N SER A 61 23.15 14.74 35.96
CA SER A 61 24.16 13.97 35.26
C SER A 61 24.10 12.49 35.63
N GLN A 62 24.00 11.57 34.65
CA GLN A 62 24.68 10.28 34.76
C GLN A 62 24.58 9.46 33.48
N GLU A 63 25.74 9.02 33.02
CA GLU A 63 26.09 7.85 32.25
C GLU A 63 25.35 7.56 30.94
N ARG A 64 26.12 7.66 29.87
CA ARG A 64 25.88 7.16 28.50
C ARG A 64 25.64 5.64 28.46
N ARG A 65 24.48 5.20 28.92
CA ARG A 65 23.87 3.95 28.48
C ARG A 65 23.20 4.26 27.15
N GLY A 66 23.61 3.60 26.07
CA GLY A 66 23.06 3.78 24.73
C GLY A 66 21.54 3.88 24.78
N GLU A 67 21.03 5.07 24.54
CA GLU A 67 19.60 5.40 24.60
C GLU A 67 18.88 4.60 23.55
N ARG A 68 18.31 3.47 23.96
CA ARG A 68 17.45 2.64 23.12
C ARG A 68 16.13 3.37 22.91
N THR A 69 16.11 4.31 21.97
CA THR A 69 14.96 5.16 21.65
C THR A 69 13.82 4.36 21.00
N SER A 70 12.56 4.70 21.33
CA SER A 70 11.37 4.18 20.66
C SER A 70 11.43 4.48 19.15
N ILE A 71 10.84 3.61 18.31
CA ILE A 71 10.73 3.81 16.86
C ILE A 71 10.04 5.13 16.47
N LEU A 72 9.16 5.64 17.34
CA LEU A 72 8.44 6.89 17.13
C LEU A 72 9.28 8.15 17.43
N LYS A 73 10.37 8.03 18.19
CA LYS A 73 11.26 9.17 18.47
C LYS A 73 12.19 9.48 17.30
N SER A 74 12.55 8.46 16.51
CA SER A 74 13.42 8.60 15.35
C SER A 74 13.01 7.58 14.27
N PRO A 75 11.95 7.85 13.51
CA PRO A 75 11.45 6.91 12.50
C PRO A 75 12.36 6.80 11.27
N GLY A 76 13.39 7.64 11.17
CA GLY A 76 14.31 7.69 10.01
C GLY A 76 13.74 8.40 8.78
N PHE A 77 12.59 9.07 8.94
CA PHE A 77 12.01 9.95 7.93
C PHE A 77 11.22 11.06 8.63
N PRO A 78 11.14 12.27 8.03
CA PRO A 78 10.33 13.36 8.57
C PRO A 78 8.83 13.05 8.42
N GLU A 79 8.02 13.65 9.29
CA GLU A 79 6.56 13.59 9.15
C GLU A 79 6.13 14.36 7.91
N VAL A 80 5.55 13.66 6.93
CA VAL A 80 5.22 14.24 5.60
C VAL A 80 4.26 15.42 5.71
N GLY A 81 3.30 15.36 6.66
CA GLY A 81 2.30 16.43 6.86
C GLY A 81 2.87 17.77 7.35
N GLY A 82 4.11 17.79 7.83
CA GLY A 82 4.79 19.01 8.29
C GLY A 82 5.82 19.57 7.31
N LEU A 83 5.99 18.94 6.13
CA LEU A 83 6.97 19.38 5.14
C LEU A 83 6.42 20.52 4.26
N SER A 84 7.31 21.40 3.83
CA SER A 84 7.06 22.28 2.70
C SER A 84 7.19 21.50 1.38
N ARG A 85 6.77 22.12 0.27
CA ARG A 85 6.91 21.57 -1.09
C ARG A 85 8.38 21.29 -1.44
N GLU A 86 9.26 22.23 -1.08
CA GLU A 86 10.71 22.11 -1.27
C GLU A 86 11.28 20.97 -0.41
N GLY A 87 10.89 20.91 0.87
CA GLY A 87 11.30 19.86 1.79
C GLY A 87 10.87 18.46 1.33
N LEU A 88 9.67 18.33 0.77
CA LEU A 88 9.21 17.06 0.18
C LEU A 88 10.02 16.71 -1.08
N THR A 89 10.28 17.68 -1.94
CA THR A 89 11.10 17.47 -3.16
C THR A 89 12.50 17.00 -2.79
N GLU A 90 13.14 17.63 -1.81
CA GLU A 90 14.47 17.26 -1.31
C GLU A 90 14.46 15.84 -0.69
N LEU A 91 13.43 15.51 0.11
CA LEU A 91 13.25 14.18 0.66
C LEU A 91 13.17 13.12 -0.45
N LEU A 92 12.36 13.36 -1.47
CA LEU A 92 12.18 12.45 -2.58
C LEU A 92 13.46 12.35 -3.45
N GLN A 93 14.17 13.43 -3.65
CA GLN A 93 15.46 13.42 -4.35
C GLN A 93 16.48 12.52 -3.62
N ARG A 94 16.57 12.63 -2.30
CA ARG A 94 17.45 11.78 -1.47
C ARG A 94 16.99 10.31 -1.40
N SER A 95 15.73 10.04 -1.69
CA SER A 95 15.16 8.70 -1.69
C SER A 95 15.36 7.93 -3.00
N LEU A 96 16.15 8.46 -3.94
CA LEU A 96 16.45 7.81 -5.21
C LEU A 96 17.17 6.48 -4.99
N VAL A 97 16.61 5.38 -5.51
CA VAL A 97 17.18 4.03 -5.40
C VAL A 97 17.55 3.41 -6.75
N TYR A 98 17.03 3.95 -7.85
CA TYR A 98 17.31 3.43 -9.19
C TYR A 98 17.16 4.53 -10.25
N ARG A 99 18.09 4.55 -11.22
CA ARG A 99 18.03 5.41 -12.42
C ARG A 99 18.66 4.70 -13.59
N ALA A 100 17.90 4.41 -14.63
CA ALA A 100 18.41 3.81 -15.86
C ALA A 100 17.53 4.15 -17.07
N GLY A 101 18.11 4.83 -18.04
CA GLY A 101 17.39 5.33 -19.22
C GLY A 101 16.22 6.23 -18.80
N PRO A 102 14.99 5.98 -19.26
CA PRO A 102 13.82 6.78 -18.90
C PRO A 102 13.24 6.44 -17.52
N LEU A 103 13.79 5.45 -16.81
CA LEU A 103 13.25 4.99 -15.54
C LEU A 103 13.96 5.59 -14.34
N VAL A 104 13.15 5.98 -13.36
CA VAL A 104 13.58 6.45 -12.05
C VAL A 104 12.75 5.73 -10.99
N ALA A 105 13.39 5.27 -9.91
CA ALA A 105 12.67 4.74 -8.78
C ALA A 105 13.11 5.39 -7.47
N LEU A 106 12.13 5.63 -6.61
CA LEU A 106 12.29 6.26 -5.31
C LEU A 106 11.81 5.31 -4.22
N ASN A 107 12.34 5.48 -3.02
CA ASN A 107 11.88 4.81 -1.80
C ASN A 107 11.00 5.75 -0.99
N LYS A 108 9.70 5.68 -1.19
CA LYS A 108 8.68 6.56 -0.59
C LYS A 108 8.49 6.27 0.89
N PRO A 109 8.47 7.29 1.78
CA PRO A 109 8.05 7.11 3.16
C PRO A 109 6.54 6.80 3.25
N PRO A 110 6.06 6.22 4.38
CA PRO A 110 4.63 6.08 4.63
C PRO A 110 3.98 7.45 4.83
N GLY A 111 2.67 7.56 4.59
CA GLY A 111 1.88 8.77 4.80
C GLY A 111 1.86 9.76 3.62
N LEU A 112 2.74 9.62 2.61
CA LEU A 112 2.75 10.50 1.45
C LEU A 112 1.59 10.20 0.51
N PRO A 113 0.65 11.16 0.30
CA PRO A 113 -0.40 11.05 -0.70
C PRO A 113 0.17 10.91 -2.11
N ILE A 114 -0.53 10.17 -2.97
CA ILE A 114 -0.11 10.01 -4.36
C ILE A 114 -0.71 11.10 -5.23
N THR A 115 -1.99 11.40 -5.01
CA THR A 115 -2.77 12.43 -5.74
C THR A 115 -3.79 13.07 -4.81
N GLY A 116 -4.35 14.20 -5.20
CA GLY A 116 -5.56 14.80 -4.61
C GLY A 116 -5.33 15.81 -3.49
N ASP A 117 -4.24 15.74 -2.77
CA ASP A 117 -3.90 16.71 -1.72
C ASP A 117 -3.00 17.83 -2.30
N GLU A 118 -2.97 18.99 -1.65
CA GLU A 118 -2.10 20.10 -2.02
C GLU A 118 -0.63 19.67 -2.07
N LEU A 119 -0.20 18.90 -1.08
CA LEU A 119 1.13 18.30 -1.01
C LEU A 119 1.02 16.78 -1.25
N SER A 120 1.30 16.35 -2.48
CA SER A 120 1.24 14.96 -2.90
C SER A 120 2.39 14.62 -3.84
N LEU A 121 2.63 13.34 -4.10
CA LEU A 121 3.64 12.92 -5.08
C LEU A 121 3.41 13.59 -6.43
N SER A 122 2.16 13.59 -6.94
CA SER A 122 1.84 14.15 -8.25
C SER A 122 2.07 15.65 -8.34
N THR A 123 1.88 16.40 -7.26
CA THR A 123 2.05 17.86 -7.27
C THR A 123 3.51 18.29 -7.24
N VAL A 124 4.42 17.44 -6.75
CA VAL A 124 5.88 17.72 -6.67
C VAL A 124 6.69 17.08 -7.79
N LEU A 125 6.07 16.31 -8.70
CA LEU A 125 6.79 15.69 -9.84
C LEU A 125 7.53 16.70 -10.71
N PRO A 126 6.99 17.90 -11.05
CA PRO A 126 7.71 18.89 -11.83
C PRO A 126 8.98 19.40 -11.13
N ASP A 127 8.89 19.63 -9.81
CA ASP A 127 10.03 20.12 -9.02
C ASP A 127 11.10 19.03 -8.89
N LEU A 128 10.65 17.78 -8.68
CA LEU A 128 11.51 16.61 -8.61
C LEU A 128 12.23 16.36 -9.95
N GLN A 129 11.54 16.57 -11.07
CA GLN A 129 12.13 16.50 -12.41
C GLN A 129 13.30 17.47 -12.53
N GLY A 130 13.11 18.74 -12.12
CA GLY A 130 14.15 19.76 -12.10
C GLY A 130 15.31 19.38 -11.18
N ALA A 131 15.00 18.96 -9.94
CA ALA A 131 15.99 18.56 -8.94
C ALA A 131 16.85 17.37 -9.38
N LEU A 132 16.29 16.44 -10.15
CA LEU A 132 16.99 15.27 -10.69
C LEU A 132 17.63 15.53 -12.07
N SER A 133 17.51 16.75 -12.63
CA SER A 133 17.99 17.12 -13.97
C SER A 133 17.55 16.10 -15.04
N LEU A 134 16.25 15.83 -15.08
CA LEU A 134 15.65 14.87 -16.03
C LEU A 134 15.09 15.61 -17.23
N SER A 135 15.32 15.07 -18.43
CA SER A 135 14.68 15.52 -19.66
C SER A 135 13.35 14.78 -19.84
N GLY A 136 12.25 15.51 -19.94
CA GLY A 136 10.91 14.97 -20.13
C GLY A 136 10.09 14.85 -18.84
N GLU A 137 8.77 14.91 -18.99
CA GLU A 137 7.80 14.88 -17.89
C GLU A 137 7.81 13.53 -17.17
N LEU A 138 7.75 13.58 -15.84
CA LEU A 138 7.69 12.38 -15.00
C LEU A 138 6.25 11.83 -14.92
N HIS A 139 6.09 10.56 -15.26
CA HIS A 139 4.86 9.80 -15.15
C HIS A 139 4.98 8.72 -14.09
N VAL A 140 3.95 8.55 -13.26
CA VAL A 140 3.89 7.47 -12.26
C VAL A 140 3.50 6.16 -12.95
N VAL A 141 4.40 5.18 -12.97
CA VAL A 141 4.15 3.84 -13.53
C VAL A 141 3.57 2.91 -12.47
N LYS A 142 4.17 2.91 -11.28
CA LYS A 142 3.76 2.06 -10.16
C LYS A 142 4.19 2.68 -8.84
N THR A 143 3.33 2.60 -7.82
CA THR A 143 3.65 3.16 -6.51
C THR A 143 3.09 2.31 -5.37
N ALA A 144 3.77 2.33 -4.23
CA ALA A 144 3.20 1.95 -2.94
C ALA A 144 2.02 2.91 -2.60
N ALA A 145 0.99 2.41 -1.95
CA ALA A 145 -0.15 3.23 -1.54
C ALA A 145 0.26 4.30 -0.51
N ARG A 146 -0.62 5.27 -0.20
CA ARG A 146 -0.36 6.38 0.70
C ARG A 146 0.33 5.95 2.00
N ASP A 147 -0.30 5.04 2.73
CA ASP A 147 0.15 4.63 4.07
C ASP A 147 1.27 3.58 4.04
N GLN A 148 1.56 3.02 2.87
CA GLN A 148 2.64 2.08 2.65
C GLN A 148 3.94 2.83 2.35
N SER A 149 5.08 2.22 2.70
CA SER A 149 6.39 2.67 2.26
C SER A 149 6.90 1.84 1.07
N GLY A 150 7.97 2.29 0.45
CA GLY A 150 8.70 1.55 -0.58
C GLY A 150 8.62 2.15 -1.97
N LEU A 151 8.75 1.31 -2.97
CA LEU A 151 8.97 1.71 -4.34
C LEU A 151 7.88 2.63 -4.91
N VAL A 152 8.36 3.69 -5.54
CA VAL A 152 7.68 4.48 -6.56
C VAL A 152 8.49 4.37 -7.84
N LEU A 153 7.90 3.80 -8.87
CA LEU A 153 8.50 3.72 -10.20
C LEU A 153 7.94 4.83 -11.08
N LEU A 154 8.81 5.66 -11.60
CA LEU A 154 8.53 6.79 -12.49
C LEU A 154 9.18 6.56 -13.85
N SER A 155 8.65 7.19 -14.88
CA SER A 155 9.24 7.20 -16.23
C SER A 155 9.16 8.59 -16.83
N THR A 156 10.22 9.00 -17.54
CA THR A 156 10.26 10.25 -18.34
C THR A 156 9.76 10.04 -19.77
N CYS A 157 9.30 8.83 -20.14
CA CYS A 157 8.87 8.49 -21.48
C CYS A 157 7.49 7.83 -21.45
N HIS A 158 6.51 8.48 -22.07
CA HIS A 158 5.13 7.97 -22.13
C HIS A 158 5.02 6.59 -22.79
N HIS A 159 5.81 6.33 -23.86
CA HIS A 159 5.86 5.00 -24.49
C HIS A 159 6.34 3.92 -23.52
N THR A 160 7.38 4.21 -22.72
CA THR A 160 7.88 3.28 -21.69
C THR A 160 6.85 3.06 -20.59
N THR A 161 6.14 4.10 -20.16
CA THR A 161 5.04 4.02 -19.19
C THR A 161 3.97 3.06 -19.68
N ASN A 162 3.44 3.27 -20.88
CA ASN A 162 2.40 2.41 -21.46
C ASN A 162 2.88 0.96 -21.61
N HIS A 163 4.11 0.76 -22.08
CA HIS A 163 4.68 -0.57 -22.22
C HIS A 163 4.76 -1.31 -20.88
N LEU A 164 5.19 -0.66 -19.81
CA LEU A 164 5.25 -1.25 -18.48
C LEU A 164 3.86 -1.54 -17.92
N GLU A 165 2.90 -0.64 -18.08
CA GLU A 165 1.53 -0.86 -17.66
C GLU A 165 0.90 -2.07 -18.34
N ASP A 166 1.11 -2.20 -19.65
CA ASP A 166 0.65 -3.36 -20.44
C ASP A 166 1.28 -4.67 -19.95
N ASN A 167 2.58 -4.65 -19.63
CA ASN A 167 3.26 -5.81 -19.07
C ASN A 167 2.71 -6.17 -17.68
N PHE A 168 2.51 -5.20 -16.80
CA PHE A 168 1.88 -5.45 -15.49
C PHE A 168 0.45 -5.99 -15.65
N ARG A 169 -0.30 -5.50 -16.64
CA ARG A 169 -1.64 -6.00 -16.98
C ARG A 169 -1.60 -7.45 -17.48
N LYS A 170 -0.65 -7.76 -18.37
CA LYS A 170 -0.41 -9.11 -18.90
C LYS A 170 -0.01 -10.08 -17.78
N ALA A 171 0.94 -9.71 -16.94
CA ALA A 171 1.40 -10.51 -15.80
C ALA A 171 0.24 -10.84 -14.83
N ARG A 172 -0.63 -9.86 -14.53
CA ARG A 172 -1.83 -10.10 -13.71
C ARG A 172 -2.77 -11.14 -14.34
N ARG A 173 -2.98 -11.10 -15.68
CA ARG A 173 -3.79 -12.12 -16.39
C ARG A 173 -3.16 -13.51 -16.30
N GLN A 174 -1.83 -13.57 -16.34
CA GLN A 174 -1.04 -14.80 -16.25
C GLN A 174 -0.80 -15.25 -14.79
N LYS A 175 -1.30 -14.49 -13.80
CA LYS A 175 -1.07 -14.74 -12.36
C LYS A 175 0.42 -14.83 -12.00
N THR A 176 1.25 -14.05 -12.70
CA THR A 176 2.68 -13.93 -12.42
C THR A 176 2.92 -12.75 -11.49
N PRO A 177 3.58 -12.92 -10.34
CA PRO A 177 3.85 -11.83 -9.43
C PRO A 177 4.88 -10.86 -10.02
N THR A 178 4.55 -9.57 -10.02
CA THR A 178 5.45 -8.49 -10.48
C THR A 178 5.90 -7.58 -9.35
N ALA A 179 5.34 -7.76 -8.17
CA ALA A 179 5.65 -6.97 -7.00
C ALA A 179 5.82 -7.88 -5.77
N THR A 180 6.83 -7.59 -4.98
CA THR A 180 7.08 -8.25 -3.69
C THR A 180 7.01 -7.20 -2.59
N TYR A 181 6.21 -7.48 -1.56
CA TYR A 181 6.09 -6.66 -0.37
C TYR A 181 6.65 -7.40 0.83
N TRP A 182 7.15 -6.66 1.79
CA TRP A 182 7.35 -7.14 3.16
C TRP A 182 6.29 -6.54 4.07
N ALA A 183 5.82 -7.36 5.00
CA ALA A 183 4.89 -6.94 6.05
C ALA A 183 5.30 -7.49 7.40
N VAL A 184 5.16 -6.68 8.45
CA VAL A 184 5.20 -7.19 9.82
C VAL A 184 3.76 -7.37 10.28
N THR A 185 3.42 -8.57 10.77
CA THR A 185 2.08 -8.89 11.26
C THR A 185 2.06 -9.12 12.76
N VAL A 186 0.91 -8.87 13.36
CA VAL A 186 0.61 -9.26 14.75
C VAL A 186 -0.04 -10.64 14.70
N GLY A 187 0.71 -11.65 15.13
CA GLY A 187 0.38 -13.07 14.92
C GLY A 187 1.11 -13.64 13.71
N THR A 188 0.99 -14.96 13.58
CA THR A 188 1.59 -15.74 12.48
C THR A 188 0.47 -16.40 11.72
N PRO A 189 0.36 -16.22 10.39
CA PRO A 189 -0.64 -16.92 9.61
C PRO A 189 -0.35 -18.42 9.57
N ASP A 190 -1.40 -19.22 9.65
CA ASP A 190 -1.36 -20.66 9.50
C ASP A 190 -2.16 -21.10 8.26
N PRO A 191 -1.58 -21.92 7.36
CA PRO A 191 -0.18 -22.37 7.32
C PRO A 191 0.81 -21.20 7.09
N PRO A 192 2.15 -21.39 7.31
CA PRO A 192 3.15 -20.34 7.21
C PRO A 192 3.40 -19.84 5.77
N GLU A 193 2.96 -20.58 4.78
CA GLU A 193 2.97 -20.18 3.37
C GLU A 193 1.70 -20.64 2.65
N GLY A 194 1.36 -19.95 1.58
CA GLY A 194 0.19 -20.31 0.79
C GLY A 194 -0.32 -19.17 -0.07
N GLU A 195 -1.58 -19.31 -0.49
CA GLU A 195 -2.28 -18.34 -1.31
C GLU A 195 -3.62 -17.96 -0.65
N ILE A 196 -3.87 -16.67 -0.56
CA ILE A 196 -5.15 -16.13 -0.08
C ILE A 196 -5.96 -15.78 -1.32
N ASP A 197 -7.04 -16.51 -1.57
CA ASP A 197 -7.98 -16.28 -2.68
C ASP A 197 -9.33 -15.88 -2.08
N VAL A 198 -9.57 -14.59 -1.95
CA VAL A 198 -10.77 -14.03 -1.34
C VAL A 198 -11.31 -12.91 -2.20
N PRO A 199 -12.56 -12.98 -2.66
CA PRO A 199 -13.21 -11.89 -3.35
C PRO A 199 -13.37 -10.68 -2.42
N LEU A 200 -13.10 -9.49 -2.94
CA LEU A 200 -13.20 -8.23 -2.22
C LEU A 200 -14.20 -7.28 -2.89
N LYS A 201 -14.89 -6.50 -2.08
CA LYS A 201 -15.76 -5.41 -2.51
C LYS A 201 -15.57 -4.16 -1.66
N LEU A 202 -16.00 -3.01 -2.18
CA LEU A 202 -16.20 -1.81 -1.39
C LEU A 202 -17.61 -1.85 -0.78
N GLN A 203 -17.71 -1.57 0.51
CA GLN A 203 -18.96 -1.50 1.24
C GLN A 203 -19.00 -0.22 2.06
N THR A 204 -20.11 0.50 2.00
CA THR A 204 -20.37 1.65 2.86
C THR A 204 -20.92 1.17 4.19
N ILE A 205 -20.26 1.56 5.28
CA ILE A 205 -20.64 1.23 6.65
C ILE A 205 -20.70 2.54 7.43
N GLY A 206 -21.90 3.00 7.72
CA GLY A 206 -22.10 4.37 8.23
C GLY A 206 -21.59 5.41 7.21
N ALA A 207 -20.67 6.28 7.62
CA ALA A 207 -20.04 7.28 6.76
C ALA A 207 -18.74 6.78 6.08
N LEU A 208 -18.32 5.54 6.32
CA LEU A 208 -17.05 5.01 5.85
C LEU A 208 -17.23 4.08 4.66
N GLN A 209 -16.35 4.21 3.67
CA GLN A 209 -16.23 3.25 2.58
C GLN A 209 -15.02 2.32 2.85
N LEU A 210 -15.31 1.06 3.13
CA LEU A 210 -14.31 0.07 3.53
C LEU A 210 -14.27 -1.09 2.54
N VAL A 211 -13.08 -1.67 2.38
CA VAL A 211 -12.92 -2.93 1.65
C VAL A 211 -13.30 -4.09 2.56
N VAL A 212 -14.18 -4.95 2.07
CA VAL A 212 -14.63 -6.12 2.84
C VAL A 212 -14.50 -7.40 2.02
N PRO A 213 -14.22 -8.55 2.66
CA PRO A 213 -14.28 -9.84 1.99
C PRO A 213 -15.74 -10.20 1.68
N ASP A 214 -15.98 -10.77 0.51
CA ASP A 214 -17.27 -11.34 0.12
C ASP A 214 -17.08 -12.83 -0.12
N LEU A 215 -17.33 -13.62 0.92
CA LEU A 215 -17.07 -15.06 0.90
C LEU A 215 -18.07 -15.85 0.02
N SER A 216 -19.19 -15.23 -0.35
CA SER A 216 -20.24 -15.88 -1.16
C SER A 216 -20.76 -14.93 -2.24
N PRO A 217 -19.90 -14.46 -3.17
CA PRO A 217 -20.30 -13.49 -4.17
C PRO A 217 -21.33 -14.09 -5.14
N SER A 218 -22.42 -13.35 -5.39
CA SER A 218 -23.37 -13.73 -6.42
C SER A 218 -22.75 -13.60 -7.82
N ARG A 219 -23.22 -14.40 -8.78
CA ARG A 219 -22.80 -14.28 -10.20
C ARG A 219 -23.07 -12.86 -10.73
N GLY A 220 -24.20 -12.27 -10.35
CA GLY A 220 -24.58 -10.92 -10.75
C GLY A 220 -23.62 -9.84 -10.23
N SER A 221 -23.19 -9.91 -8.95
CA SER A 221 -22.27 -8.93 -8.37
C SER A 221 -20.87 -9.00 -9.00
N VAL A 222 -20.41 -10.19 -9.38
CA VAL A 222 -19.14 -10.36 -10.10
C VAL A 222 -19.25 -9.80 -11.52
N THR A 223 -20.38 -10.06 -12.22
CA THR A 223 -20.62 -9.54 -13.58
C THR A 223 -20.72 -8.02 -13.60
N ARG A 224 -21.37 -7.41 -12.60
CA ARG A 224 -21.46 -5.95 -12.43
C ARG A 224 -20.17 -5.32 -11.91
N ARG A 225 -19.13 -6.13 -11.65
CA ARG A 225 -17.83 -5.69 -11.10
C ARG A 225 -17.92 -5.02 -9.71
N GLU A 226 -18.97 -5.30 -8.97
CA GLU A 226 -19.13 -4.85 -7.57
C GLU A 226 -18.18 -5.63 -6.66
N VAL A 227 -17.92 -6.89 -7.01
CA VAL A 227 -16.99 -7.78 -6.32
C VAL A 227 -15.87 -8.18 -7.27
N LYS A 228 -14.64 -8.11 -6.80
CA LYS A 228 -13.44 -8.52 -7.56
C LYS A 228 -12.79 -9.72 -6.88
N ARG A 229 -12.56 -10.79 -7.64
CA ARG A 229 -11.72 -11.90 -7.16
C ARG A 229 -10.29 -11.41 -6.98
N THR A 230 -9.75 -11.59 -5.78
CA THR A 230 -8.41 -11.14 -5.45
C THR A 230 -7.58 -12.29 -4.89
N ARG A 231 -6.29 -12.25 -5.18
CA ARG A 231 -5.37 -13.33 -4.85
C ARG A 231 -4.00 -12.79 -4.44
N THR A 232 -3.43 -13.32 -3.36
CA THR A 232 -2.11 -12.97 -2.86
C THR A 232 -1.37 -14.21 -2.40
N ARG A 233 -0.16 -14.45 -2.89
CA ARG A 233 0.77 -15.43 -2.30
C ARG A 233 1.45 -14.80 -1.10
N TYR A 234 1.66 -15.60 -0.06
CA TYR A 234 2.37 -15.18 1.13
C TYR A 234 3.30 -16.29 1.61
N ARG A 235 4.36 -15.87 2.30
CA ARG A 235 5.28 -16.76 3.01
C ARG A 235 5.79 -16.06 4.25
N VAL A 236 5.77 -16.73 5.38
CA VAL A 236 6.44 -16.30 6.60
C VAL A 236 7.94 -16.45 6.39
N LEU A 237 8.68 -15.37 6.56
CA LEU A 237 10.15 -15.36 6.45
C LEU A 237 10.79 -15.62 7.80
N ASP A 238 10.21 -15.04 8.87
CA ASP A 238 10.63 -15.23 10.24
C ASP A 238 9.49 -14.91 11.20
N SER A 239 9.54 -15.44 12.43
CA SER A 239 8.54 -15.21 13.46
C SER A 239 9.15 -15.11 14.84
N GLY A 240 8.67 -14.18 15.65
CA GLY A 240 9.18 -13.94 16.99
C GLY A 240 8.29 -12.96 17.76
N ALA A 241 8.27 -13.09 19.09
CA ALA A 241 7.54 -12.20 19.99
C ALA A 241 6.05 -12.00 19.67
N GLY A 242 5.39 -13.02 19.08
CA GLY A 242 3.99 -12.92 18.68
C GLY A 242 3.74 -12.11 17.41
N CYS A 243 4.80 -11.82 16.64
CA CYS A 243 4.77 -11.15 15.35
C CYS A 243 5.48 -12.00 14.29
N SER A 244 5.29 -11.67 13.01
CA SER A 244 5.98 -12.34 11.91
C SER A 244 6.36 -11.35 10.81
N LEU A 245 7.50 -11.61 10.17
CA LEU A 245 7.88 -10.97 8.92
C LEU A 245 7.39 -11.83 7.76
N LEU A 246 6.61 -11.24 6.88
CA LEU A 246 6.04 -11.92 5.72
C LEU A 246 6.53 -11.33 4.40
N GLN A 247 6.71 -12.21 3.44
CA GLN A 247 6.77 -11.87 2.02
C GLN A 247 5.38 -12.02 1.41
N LEU A 248 4.92 -10.99 0.68
CA LEU A 248 3.63 -10.96 0.02
C LEU A 248 3.81 -10.67 -1.46
N GLN A 249 3.13 -11.44 -2.31
CA GLN A 249 3.14 -11.28 -3.77
C GLN A 249 1.71 -11.23 -4.29
N PRO A 250 1.13 -10.02 -4.49
CA PRO A 250 -0.22 -9.90 -5.03
C PRO A 250 -0.26 -10.32 -6.50
N LEU A 251 -1.20 -11.21 -6.85
CA LEU A 251 -1.49 -11.68 -8.21
C LEU A 251 -2.66 -10.93 -8.84
N SER A 252 -3.30 -10.09 -8.07
CA SER A 252 -4.39 -9.18 -8.46
C SER A 252 -4.16 -7.82 -7.80
N THR A 253 -4.94 -6.82 -8.19
CA THR A 253 -4.83 -5.48 -7.61
C THR A 253 -6.21 -5.02 -7.15
N PHE A 254 -6.35 -4.74 -5.87
CA PHE A 254 -7.51 -4.10 -5.27
C PHE A 254 -7.05 -3.17 -4.14
N GLN A 255 -7.85 -2.15 -3.86
CA GLN A 255 -7.56 -1.23 -2.75
C GLN A 255 -7.42 -2.04 -1.45
N SER A 256 -6.41 -1.73 -0.63
CA SER A 256 -6.15 -2.36 0.68
C SER A 256 -6.17 -3.90 0.68
N GLN A 257 -5.95 -4.53 -0.49
CA GLN A 257 -6.01 -5.99 -0.66
C GLN A 257 -5.14 -6.72 0.37
N LEU A 258 -3.87 -6.32 0.52
CA LEU A 258 -2.92 -7.02 1.38
C LEU A 258 -3.33 -6.96 2.85
N GLN A 259 -3.78 -5.80 3.32
CA GLN A 259 -4.24 -5.59 4.70
C GLN A 259 -5.48 -6.44 5.02
N VAL A 260 -6.47 -6.44 4.11
CA VAL A 260 -7.70 -7.23 4.27
C VAL A 260 -7.39 -8.73 4.22
N HIS A 261 -6.54 -9.18 3.29
CA HIS A 261 -6.12 -10.58 3.19
C HIS A 261 -5.44 -11.07 4.48
N LEU A 262 -4.54 -10.27 5.06
CA LEU A 262 -3.87 -10.63 6.31
C LEU A 262 -4.82 -10.59 7.51
N SER A 263 -5.82 -9.70 7.52
CA SER A 263 -6.87 -9.72 8.54
C SER A 263 -7.75 -10.97 8.44
N VAL A 264 -8.07 -11.43 7.23
CA VAL A 264 -8.78 -12.71 7.00
C VAL A 264 -7.94 -13.90 7.51
N LYS A 265 -6.61 -13.82 7.44
CA LYS A 265 -5.69 -14.80 8.01
C LYS A 265 -5.45 -14.61 9.52
N LEU A 266 -6.23 -13.77 10.18
CA LEU A 266 -6.12 -13.46 11.61
C LEU A 266 -4.74 -12.94 12.05
N SER A 267 -3.98 -12.43 11.10
CA SER A 267 -2.62 -11.90 11.29
C SER A 267 -2.51 -10.49 10.70
N PRO A 268 -3.20 -9.49 11.28
CA PRO A 268 -3.27 -8.13 10.75
C PRO A 268 -1.89 -7.48 10.73
N VAL A 269 -1.69 -6.56 9.79
CA VAL A 269 -0.44 -5.79 9.68
C VAL A 269 -0.24 -4.92 10.90
N LEU A 270 0.98 -4.83 11.40
CA LEU A 270 1.36 -3.93 12.48
C LEU A 270 1.23 -2.47 12.00
N GLY A 271 0.54 -1.64 12.79
CA GLY A 271 0.24 -0.25 12.43
C GLY A 271 -0.98 -0.10 11.51
N ASP A 272 -1.74 -1.17 11.25
CA ASP A 272 -3.00 -1.08 10.52
C ASP A 272 -4.14 -0.68 11.45
N HIS A 273 -4.53 0.60 11.42
CA HIS A 273 -5.62 1.15 12.23
C HIS A 273 -7.00 1.01 11.56
N VAL A 274 -7.04 0.52 10.33
CA VAL A 274 -8.29 0.40 9.56
C VAL A 274 -8.84 -1.01 9.60
N TYR A 275 -8.01 -2.00 9.34
CA TYR A 275 -8.46 -3.39 9.18
C TYR A 275 -8.07 -4.30 10.34
N SER A 276 -7.09 -3.95 11.16
CA SER A 276 -6.72 -4.74 12.34
C SER A 276 -7.87 -4.93 13.36
N PRO A 277 -8.83 -3.98 13.53
CA PRO A 277 -9.96 -4.19 14.44
C PRO A 277 -10.84 -5.39 14.10
N ARG A 278 -10.76 -5.90 12.87
CA ARG A 278 -11.49 -7.11 12.43
C ARG A 278 -10.96 -8.41 13.04
N VAL A 279 -9.81 -8.33 13.71
CA VAL A 279 -9.23 -9.48 14.42
C VAL A 279 -9.29 -9.20 15.91
N GLY A 280 -10.26 -9.87 16.58
CA GLY A 280 -10.38 -9.88 18.02
C GLY A 280 -9.59 -11.02 18.65
N ARG A 281 -9.56 -11.07 19.98
CA ARG A 281 -8.99 -12.21 20.72
C ARG A 281 -9.93 -12.63 21.85
N VAL A 282 -10.16 -13.92 21.96
CA VAL A 282 -10.90 -14.54 23.06
C VAL A 282 -9.98 -15.57 23.70
N LEU A 283 -9.70 -15.41 24.99
CA LEU A 283 -8.75 -16.25 25.72
C LEU A 283 -7.40 -16.43 24.99
N GLY A 284 -6.92 -15.37 24.34
CA GLY A 284 -5.65 -15.39 23.60
C GLY A 284 -5.77 -15.90 22.16
N VAL A 285 -6.87 -16.55 21.79
CA VAL A 285 -7.10 -17.08 20.43
C VAL A 285 -7.63 -15.97 19.52
N PRO A 286 -7.01 -15.73 18.36
CA PRO A 286 -7.49 -14.74 17.41
C PRO A 286 -8.79 -15.22 16.74
N ILE A 287 -9.76 -14.32 16.62
CA ILE A 287 -11.04 -14.56 15.97
C ILE A 287 -11.37 -13.44 14.98
N SER A 288 -12.14 -13.75 13.94
CA SER A 288 -12.68 -12.75 13.03
C SER A 288 -13.91 -12.09 13.63
N LEU A 289 -13.95 -10.76 13.59
CA LEU A 289 -15.09 -9.96 14.01
C LEU A 289 -15.89 -9.48 12.80
N PRO A 290 -17.24 -9.35 12.93
CA PRO A 290 -18.08 -8.76 11.88
C PRO A 290 -17.63 -7.34 11.54
N VAL A 291 -17.69 -6.98 10.26
CA VAL A 291 -17.17 -5.70 9.77
C VAL A 291 -17.94 -4.52 10.38
N GLU A 292 -19.23 -4.69 10.62
CA GLU A 292 -20.14 -3.69 11.19
C GLU A 292 -19.76 -3.30 12.62
N THR A 293 -19.17 -4.24 13.37
CA THR A 293 -18.74 -4.02 14.77
C THR A 293 -17.26 -3.68 14.90
N ALA A 294 -16.50 -3.88 13.82
CA ALA A 294 -15.04 -3.70 13.78
C ALA A 294 -14.64 -2.46 12.96
N LEU A 295 -15.20 -1.30 13.31
CA LEU A 295 -14.90 -0.02 12.67
C LEU A 295 -13.43 0.36 12.89
N PRO A 296 -12.84 1.18 11.97
CA PRO A 296 -11.48 1.70 12.10
C PRO A 296 -11.23 2.35 13.46
N ARG A 297 -10.17 1.92 14.11
CA ARG A 297 -9.68 2.47 15.39
C ARG A 297 -8.21 2.13 15.56
N THR A 298 -7.54 2.85 16.45
CA THR A 298 -6.15 2.55 16.80
C THR A 298 -5.99 1.08 17.14
N GLN A 299 -5.02 0.42 16.49
CA GLN A 299 -4.70 -0.99 16.74
C GLN A 299 -4.34 -1.21 18.22
N VAL A 300 -4.96 -2.21 18.83
CA VAL A 300 -4.68 -2.60 20.21
C VAL A 300 -3.68 -3.75 20.22
N LEU A 301 -2.59 -3.59 20.95
CA LEU A 301 -1.55 -4.61 21.08
C LEU A 301 -1.50 -5.16 22.52
N GLN A 302 -0.99 -6.38 22.64
CA GLN A 302 -0.73 -6.96 23.95
C GLN A 302 0.39 -6.18 24.67
N GLU A 303 0.27 -6.05 25.99
CA GLU A 303 1.21 -5.32 26.85
C GLU A 303 2.68 -5.78 26.65
N ALA A 304 2.90 -7.09 26.55
CA ALA A 304 4.23 -7.66 26.32
C ALA A 304 4.86 -7.14 25.01
N LEU A 305 4.04 -7.00 23.96
CA LEU A 305 4.48 -6.50 22.66
C LEU A 305 4.77 -4.98 22.73
N LEU A 306 3.90 -4.21 23.40
CA LEU A 306 4.10 -2.77 23.64
C LEU A 306 5.41 -2.52 24.40
N ARG A 307 5.66 -3.25 25.49
CA ARG A 307 6.91 -3.15 26.26
C ARG A 307 8.13 -3.46 25.40
N ARG A 308 8.06 -4.50 24.59
CA ARG A 308 9.16 -4.88 23.69
C ARG A 308 9.48 -3.80 22.68
N MET A 309 8.45 -3.17 22.09
CA MET A 309 8.61 -2.05 21.16
C MET A 309 8.86 -0.70 21.86
N ARG A 310 8.80 -0.66 23.21
CA ARG A 310 8.93 0.55 24.02
C ARG A 310 7.90 1.62 23.68
N LEU A 311 6.67 1.17 23.54
CA LEU A 311 5.51 1.99 23.23
C LEU A 311 4.45 1.84 24.30
N THR A 312 3.63 2.86 24.45
CA THR A 312 2.35 2.79 25.17
C THR A 312 1.22 2.61 24.19
N GLN A 313 0.07 2.07 24.63
CA GLN A 313 -1.11 1.98 23.80
C GLN A 313 -1.58 3.35 23.28
N GLN A 314 -1.37 4.40 24.06
CA GLN A 314 -1.68 5.78 23.65
C GLN A 314 -0.82 6.25 22.47
N GLN A 315 0.41 5.77 22.34
CA GLN A 315 1.32 6.13 21.24
C GLN A 315 1.03 5.36 19.96
N MET A 316 0.25 4.28 20.03
CA MET A 316 -0.01 3.41 18.88
C MET A 316 -0.71 4.10 17.70
N HIS A 317 -1.45 5.18 17.92
CA HIS A 317 -2.05 5.95 16.82
C HIS A 317 -1.01 6.55 15.85
N ARG A 318 0.24 6.72 16.31
CA ARG A 318 1.37 7.23 15.51
C ARG A 318 2.17 6.13 14.81
N MET A 319 1.82 4.85 15.06
CA MET A 319 2.54 3.72 14.48
C MET A 319 2.34 3.68 12.97
N PRO A 320 3.39 3.81 12.15
CA PRO A 320 3.25 3.70 10.72
C PRO A 320 2.89 2.27 10.32
N LEU A 321 2.19 2.13 9.20
CA LEU A 321 1.84 0.83 8.63
C LEU A 321 3.12 0.08 8.23
N HIS A 322 3.31 -1.12 8.78
CA HIS A 322 4.45 -1.98 8.47
C HIS A 322 4.19 -2.85 7.24
N LEU A 323 3.96 -2.18 6.12
CA LEU A 323 3.77 -2.76 4.80
C LEU A 323 4.62 -1.97 3.80
N HIS A 324 5.62 -2.65 3.22
CA HIS A 324 6.65 -2.05 2.39
C HIS A 324 6.71 -2.70 1.01
N LEU A 325 6.58 -1.91 -0.07
CA LEU A 325 6.80 -2.39 -1.44
C LEU A 325 8.30 -2.49 -1.69
N LEU A 326 8.82 -3.70 -1.49
CA LEU A 326 10.25 -3.99 -1.53
C LEU A 326 10.81 -4.02 -2.95
N GLN A 327 10.13 -4.73 -3.87
CA GLN A 327 10.69 -5.04 -5.17
C GLN A 327 9.64 -5.05 -6.28
N LEU A 328 10.02 -4.56 -7.45
CA LEU A 328 9.27 -4.67 -8.69
C LEU A 328 10.10 -5.40 -9.74
N HIS A 329 9.51 -6.41 -10.38
CA HIS A 329 10.07 -7.10 -11.52
C HIS A 329 9.63 -6.41 -12.81
N LEU A 330 10.59 -5.88 -13.54
CA LEU A 330 10.39 -5.17 -14.80
C LEU A 330 10.73 -6.09 -15.97
N PRO A 331 9.92 -6.08 -17.03
CA PRO A 331 10.24 -6.82 -18.25
C PRO A 331 11.48 -6.24 -18.92
N ALA A 332 12.04 -6.97 -19.83
CA ALA A 332 13.10 -6.48 -20.71
C ALA A 332 12.61 -5.25 -21.51
N LEU A 333 13.27 -4.11 -21.33
CA LEU A 333 12.95 -2.86 -22.02
C LEU A 333 13.86 -2.68 -23.24
N GLY A 334 13.49 -3.27 -24.40
CA GLY A 334 14.24 -3.18 -25.65
C GLY A 334 15.06 -4.42 -25.99
N LYS A 335 15.53 -4.47 -27.26
CA LYS A 335 16.33 -5.59 -27.76
C LYS A 335 17.65 -5.71 -26.98
N GLY A 336 17.96 -6.89 -26.50
CA GLY A 336 19.22 -7.20 -25.77
C GLY A 336 19.24 -6.82 -24.31
N ARG A 337 18.19 -6.22 -23.73
CA ARG A 337 18.08 -6.00 -22.28
C ARG A 337 17.46 -7.21 -21.59
N LYS A 338 17.91 -7.47 -20.37
CA LYS A 338 17.36 -8.54 -19.53
C LYS A 338 16.24 -7.99 -18.65
N GLU A 339 15.38 -8.87 -18.16
CA GLU A 339 14.46 -8.56 -17.06
C GLU A 339 15.26 -8.02 -15.87
N THR A 340 14.72 -7.02 -15.21
CA THR A 340 15.41 -6.32 -14.10
C THR A 340 14.52 -6.28 -12.89
N ALA A 341 15.08 -6.52 -11.73
CA ALA A 341 14.43 -6.29 -10.45
C ALA A 341 14.89 -4.95 -9.87
N VAL A 342 13.95 -4.06 -9.61
CA VAL A 342 14.20 -2.80 -8.90
C VAL A 342 13.79 -2.98 -7.45
N THR A 343 14.67 -2.64 -6.53
CA THR A 343 14.46 -2.86 -5.09
C THR A 343 14.60 -1.55 -4.31
N ALA A 344 13.70 -1.33 -3.36
CA ALA A 344 13.82 -0.29 -2.34
C ALA A 344 14.09 -0.96 -0.98
N PRO A 345 15.20 -0.67 -0.30
CA PRO A 345 15.46 -1.24 1.02
C PRO A 345 14.41 -0.77 2.03
N PRO A 346 14.04 -1.60 3.02
CA PRO A 346 13.14 -1.16 4.07
C PRO A 346 13.70 0.06 4.81
N LEU A 347 12.81 0.98 5.16
CA LEU A 347 13.17 2.20 5.88
C LEU A 347 13.58 1.89 7.33
N GLU A 348 14.27 2.83 7.97
CA GLU A 348 14.84 2.65 9.31
C GLU A 348 13.79 2.22 10.35
N TYR A 349 12.59 2.82 10.37
CA TYR A 349 11.53 2.43 11.30
C TYR A 349 11.17 0.95 11.18
N PHE A 350 11.13 0.45 9.94
CA PHE A 350 10.79 -0.94 9.66
C PHE A 350 11.90 -1.88 10.17
N LEU A 351 13.16 -1.59 9.86
CA LEU A 351 14.32 -2.37 10.31
C LEU A 351 14.46 -2.36 11.84
N ARG A 352 14.24 -1.21 12.48
CA ARG A 352 14.23 -1.11 13.95
C ARG A 352 13.12 -1.94 14.58
N THR A 353 11.94 -1.95 13.98
CA THR A 353 10.85 -2.82 14.44
C THR A 353 11.25 -4.29 14.35
N LEU A 354 11.85 -4.73 13.23
CA LEU A 354 12.35 -6.09 13.10
C LEU A 354 13.35 -6.42 14.24
N SER A 355 14.32 -5.55 14.46
CA SER A 355 15.31 -5.72 15.53
C SER A 355 14.68 -5.82 16.92
N LEU A 356 13.73 -4.94 17.27
CA LEU A 356 13.02 -4.96 18.56
C LEU A 356 12.20 -6.23 18.74
N LEU A 357 11.62 -6.76 17.67
CA LEU A 357 10.83 -7.99 17.68
C LEU A 357 11.70 -9.25 17.61
N GLY A 358 12.98 -9.12 17.32
CA GLY A 358 13.90 -10.24 17.10
C GLY A 358 13.61 -10.98 15.79
N LEU A 359 13.12 -10.25 14.78
CA LEU A 359 12.85 -10.77 13.45
C LEU A 359 14.05 -10.53 12.54
N THR A 360 14.49 -11.56 11.86
CA THR A 360 15.65 -11.50 10.95
C THR A 360 15.19 -11.53 9.51
N PRO A 361 15.47 -10.48 8.71
CA PRO A 361 15.21 -10.54 7.28
C PRO A 361 16.10 -11.61 6.64
N PRO A 362 15.64 -12.29 5.56
CA PRO A 362 16.48 -13.21 4.84
C PRO A 362 17.70 -12.44 4.30
N GLU A 363 18.88 -13.04 4.45
CA GLU A 363 20.11 -12.51 3.87
C GLU A 363 19.90 -12.35 2.36
N GLY A 364 20.07 -11.12 1.87
CA GLY A 364 19.96 -10.84 0.45
C GLY A 364 21.02 -11.64 -0.30
N ARG A 365 20.59 -12.61 -1.10
CA ARG A 365 21.44 -13.07 -2.19
C ARG A 365 21.58 -11.89 -3.14
N GLY A 366 22.74 -11.23 -3.09
CA GLY A 366 23.15 -10.13 -3.94
C GLY A 366 23.09 -10.47 -5.43
#